data_7a1bce820dbc3f29905d6716d61a9c40
#
_entry.id   7a1bce820dbc3f29905d6716d61a9c40
#
_cell.length_a   1.000
_cell.length_b   1.000
_cell.length_c   1.000
_cell.angle_alpha   90.00
_cell.angle_beta   90.00
_cell.angle_gamma   90.00
#
_symmetry.space_group_name_H-M   'P 1'
#
loop_
_entity.id
_entity.type
_entity.pdbx_description
1 polymer ?
#
loop_
_entity_poly.entity_id
_entity_poly.type
_entity_poly.pdbx_seq_one_letter_code
_entity_poly.pdbx_strand_id
1 'polypeptide(L)'
;EATFLRYQNDGRRTAKLPVKVGLVGEDGYPHQGVVDFTDNQLNAGTGTIRMRALLENAERRFTPGLFARVQMPGSAVFNAMLIDDKSIMTDQDRKFVYIVDKDGKAQRRDIEVGRVADGLRIVRKGLSAGDRVIVDGMQKVFMPGMPVAAKTVAINADASALN
;
A
#
# COMPACT_ATOMS: atom_id res chain seq x y z
N GLU A 1 -7.80 4.32 -16.26
CA GLU A 1 -8.24 5.71 -16.03
C GLU A 1 -8.05 6.14 -14.58
N ALA A 2 -8.66 5.46 -13.59
CA ALA A 2 -8.54 5.84 -12.17
C ALA A 2 -7.10 5.87 -11.64
N THR A 3 -6.24 4.95 -12.08
CA THR A 3 -4.82 4.90 -11.70
C THR A 3 -4.06 6.08 -12.29
N PHE A 4 -4.38 6.48 -13.52
CA PHE A 4 -3.76 7.61 -14.20
C PHE A 4 -4.16 8.96 -13.56
N LEU A 5 -5.44 9.13 -13.20
CA LEU A 5 -5.92 10.32 -12.51
C LEU A 5 -5.25 10.52 -11.15
N ARG A 6 -5.04 9.44 -10.38
CA ARG A 6 -4.26 9.48 -9.14
C ARG A 6 -2.82 9.92 -9.40
N TYR A 7 -2.23 9.42 -10.47
CA TYR A 7 -0.87 9.78 -10.86
C TYR A 7 -0.72 11.24 -11.26
N GLN A 8 -1.70 11.80 -11.98
CA GLN A 8 -1.71 13.23 -12.37
C GLN A 8 -1.83 14.18 -11.17
N ASN A 9 -2.64 13.82 -10.18
CA ASN A 9 -2.86 14.63 -8.98
C ASN A 9 -1.63 14.75 -8.08
N ASP A 10 -0.68 13.81 -8.17
CA ASP A 10 0.57 13.83 -7.41
C ASP A 10 1.63 14.81 -7.96
N GLY A 11 1.27 15.67 -8.93
CA GLY A 11 2.15 16.73 -9.45
C GLY A 11 3.35 16.25 -10.28
N ARG A 12 3.38 14.98 -10.70
CA ARG A 12 4.53 14.33 -11.35
C ARG A 12 4.54 14.38 -12.88
N ARG A 13 3.81 15.30 -13.50
CA ARG A 13 3.70 15.41 -14.96
C ARG A 13 5.04 15.63 -15.69
N THR A 14 6.09 16.06 -15.00
CA THR A 14 7.38 16.45 -15.59
C THR A 14 8.59 15.76 -14.97
N ALA A 15 8.43 14.96 -13.93
CA ALA A 15 9.56 14.29 -13.29
C ALA A 15 9.90 12.99 -14.04
N LYS A 16 11.18 12.75 -14.28
CA LYS A 16 11.72 11.46 -14.72
C LYS A 16 11.37 10.42 -13.65
N LEU A 17 10.36 9.58 -13.92
CA LEU A 17 9.89 8.60 -12.97
C LEU A 17 10.71 7.31 -13.08
N PRO A 18 11.37 6.85 -12.01
CA PRO A 18 12.08 5.59 -12.04
C PRO A 18 11.07 4.43 -12.17
N VAL A 19 11.40 3.47 -13.00
CA VAL A 19 10.66 2.23 -13.20
C VAL A 19 11.57 1.03 -13.06
N LYS A 20 10.98 -0.08 -12.64
CA LYS A 20 11.66 -1.37 -12.64
C LYS A 20 11.05 -2.24 -13.74
N VAL A 21 11.90 -2.97 -14.46
CA VAL A 21 11.50 -3.75 -15.63
C VAL A 21 12.01 -5.19 -15.48
N GLY A 22 11.15 -6.13 -15.83
CA GLY A 22 11.48 -7.54 -15.89
C GLY A 22 11.02 -8.14 -17.23
N LEU A 23 11.86 -8.91 -17.88
CA LEU A 23 11.52 -9.63 -19.09
C LEU A 23 10.66 -10.87 -18.77
N VAL A 24 10.07 -11.44 -19.79
CA VAL A 24 9.38 -12.74 -19.68
C VAL A 24 10.43 -13.81 -19.35
N GLY A 25 10.16 -14.57 -18.26
CA GLY A 25 11.08 -15.61 -17.76
C GLY A 25 12.08 -15.13 -16.71
N GLU A 26 12.12 -13.84 -16.39
CA GLU A 26 12.91 -13.34 -15.26
C GLU A 26 12.06 -13.25 -14.00
N ASP A 27 12.66 -13.61 -12.86
CA ASP A 27 12.05 -13.41 -11.56
C ASP A 27 12.17 -11.94 -11.13
N GLY A 28 11.04 -11.35 -10.71
CA GLY A 28 11.01 -9.97 -10.25
C GLY A 28 11.19 -8.94 -11.37
N TYR A 29 11.92 -7.86 -11.06
CA TYR A 29 12.17 -6.70 -11.93
C TYR A 29 13.62 -6.23 -11.80
N PRO A 30 14.59 -6.99 -12.36
CA PRO A 30 16.01 -6.73 -12.14
C PRO A 30 16.54 -5.48 -12.85
N HIS A 31 15.85 -4.98 -13.87
CA HIS A 31 16.33 -3.87 -14.67
C HIS A 31 15.70 -2.55 -14.23
N GLN A 32 16.46 -1.47 -14.32
CA GLN A 32 15.99 -0.13 -13.98
C GLN A 32 15.89 0.73 -15.24
N GLY A 33 14.86 1.57 -15.27
CA GLY A 33 14.63 2.52 -16.33
C GLY A 33 14.00 3.81 -15.80
N VAL A 34 13.79 4.74 -16.70
CA VAL A 34 13.19 6.03 -16.38
C VAL A 34 12.13 6.37 -17.41
N VAL A 35 10.92 6.71 -16.96
CA VAL A 35 9.88 7.24 -17.87
C VAL A 35 10.35 8.58 -18.42
N ASP A 36 10.41 8.70 -19.73
CA ASP A 36 10.78 9.94 -20.42
C ASP A 36 9.63 10.58 -21.19
N PHE A 37 8.56 9.82 -21.43
CA PHE A 37 7.40 10.32 -22.15
C PHE A 37 6.11 9.68 -21.62
N THR A 38 5.08 10.49 -21.46
CA THR A 38 3.71 10.07 -21.19
C THR A 38 2.79 10.78 -22.16
N ASP A 39 1.96 10.03 -22.88
CA ASP A 39 1.00 10.58 -23.82
C ASP A 39 0.01 11.51 -23.10
N ASN A 40 -0.41 12.57 -23.75
CA ASN A 40 -1.43 13.49 -23.27
C ASN A 40 -2.84 13.08 -23.68
N GLN A 41 -2.97 12.04 -24.48
CA GLN A 41 -4.25 11.50 -24.96
C GLN A 41 -4.52 10.11 -24.37
N LEU A 42 -5.72 9.95 -23.85
CA LEU A 42 -6.26 8.65 -23.51
C LEU A 42 -6.85 8.00 -24.77
N ASN A 43 -6.51 6.75 -25.04
CA ASN A 43 -7.19 5.97 -26.07
C ASN A 43 -8.60 5.65 -25.57
N ALA A 44 -9.60 6.31 -26.15
CA ALA A 44 -11.00 6.18 -25.73
C ALA A 44 -11.56 4.76 -25.94
N GLY A 45 -11.04 4.01 -26.92
CA GLY A 45 -11.49 2.65 -27.20
C GLY A 45 -11.02 1.60 -26.19
N THR A 46 -9.85 1.81 -25.59
CA THR A 46 -9.21 0.85 -24.68
C THR A 46 -9.08 1.37 -23.25
N GLY A 47 -9.34 2.66 -23.01
CA GLY A 47 -9.13 3.30 -21.69
C GLY A 47 -7.65 3.35 -21.27
N THR A 48 -6.72 3.20 -22.22
CA THR A 48 -5.28 3.14 -21.93
C THR A 48 -4.58 4.45 -22.30
N ILE A 49 -3.46 4.70 -21.63
CA ILE A 49 -2.52 5.77 -21.97
C ILE A 49 -1.17 5.18 -22.32
N ARG A 50 -0.49 5.75 -23.29
CA ARG A 50 0.82 5.30 -23.71
C ARG A 50 1.90 6.01 -22.88
N MET A 51 2.84 5.23 -22.38
CA MET A 51 4.03 5.73 -21.70
C MET A 51 5.26 5.09 -22.31
N ARG A 52 6.37 5.82 -22.29
CA ARG A 52 7.68 5.32 -22.74
C ARG A 52 8.69 5.45 -21.62
N ALA A 53 9.48 4.40 -21.42
CA ALA A 53 10.61 4.41 -20.52
C ALA A 53 11.89 4.09 -21.27
N LEU A 54 12.98 4.70 -20.85
CA LEU A 54 14.33 4.44 -21.34
C LEU A 54 15.05 3.52 -20.37
N LEU A 55 15.69 2.49 -20.91
CA LEU A 55 16.56 1.57 -20.20
C LEU A 55 17.93 1.59 -20.86
N GLU A 56 19.00 1.46 -20.08
CA GLU A 56 20.32 1.25 -20.60
C GLU A 56 20.45 -0.16 -21.19
N ASN A 57 21.05 -0.27 -22.38
CA ASN A 57 21.27 -1.54 -23.09
C ASN A 57 22.70 -1.64 -23.62
N ALA A 58 23.67 -1.26 -22.81
CA ALA A 58 25.08 -1.27 -23.19
C ALA A 58 25.58 -2.69 -23.59
N GLU A 59 25.06 -3.70 -22.89
CA GLU A 59 25.39 -5.11 -23.14
C GLU A 59 24.53 -5.77 -24.22
N ARG A 60 23.64 -5.02 -24.88
CA ARG A 60 22.73 -5.50 -25.94
C ARG A 60 21.86 -6.69 -25.53
N ARG A 61 21.48 -6.77 -24.25
CA ARG A 61 20.61 -7.82 -23.71
C ARG A 61 19.16 -7.70 -24.20
N PHE A 62 18.71 -6.49 -24.48
CA PHE A 62 17.36 -6.22 -24.90
C PHE A 62 17.26 -6.14 -26.41
N THR A 63 16.51 -7.07 -26.98
CA THR A 63 16.23 -7.10 -28.42
C THR A 63 14.87 -6.47 -28.69
N PRO A 64 14.68 -5.68 -29.75
CA PRO A 64 13.39 -5.15 -30.14
C PRO A 64 12.36 -6.26 -30.33
N GLY A 65 11.12 -5.99 -29.87
CA GLY A 65 10.00 -6.95 -29.96
C GLY A 65 9.81 -7.81 -28.72
N LEU A 66 10.69 -7.75 -27.72
CA LEU A 66 10.48 -8.47 -26.46
C LEU A 66 9.34 -7.83 -25.63
N PHE A 67 8.57 -8.70 -24.99
CA PHE A 67 7.60 -8.26 -23.97
C PHE A 67 8.31 -8.06 -22.63
N ALA A 68 7.94 -6.98 -21.95
CA ALA A 68 8.47 -6.66 -20.64
C ALA A 68 7.34 -6.29 -19.67
N ARG A 69 7.50 -6.67 -18.41
CA ARG A 69 6.67 -6.21 -17.31
C ARG A 69 7.31 -4.97 -16.73
N VAL A 70 6.51 -3.94 -16.48
CA VAL A 70 7.00 -2.67 -15.92
C VAL A 70 6.31 -2.42 -14.58
N GLN A 71 7.11 -2.22 -13.55
CA GLN A 71 6.65 -1.79 -12.24
C GLN A 71 7.02 -0.32 -12.05
N MET A 72 6.03 0.49 -11.76
CA MET A 72 6.19 1.91 -11.48
C MET A 72 5.52 2.29 -10.15
N PRO A 73 6.05 3.27 -9.41
CA PRO A 73 5.42 3.73 -8.19
C PRO A 73 4.05 4.35 -8.51
N GLY A 74 3.00 3.81 -7.91
CA GLY A 74 1.61 4.27 -8.11
C GLY A 74 1.21 5.49 -7.29
N SER A 75 2.05 5.91 -6.32
CA SER A 75 1.82 7.07 -5.48
C SER A 75 3.14 7.62 -4.94
N ALA A 76 3.11 8.86 -4.42
CA ALA A 76 4.20 9.37 -3.61
C ALA A 76 4.44 8.48 -2.37
N VAL A 77 5.66 8.51 -1.84
CA VAL A 77 5.95 7.95 -0.52
C VAL A 77 5.15 8.75 0.50
N PHE A 78 4.38 8.08 1.31
CA PHE A 78 3.61 8.69 2.38
C PHE A 78 3.78 7.89 3.67
N ASN A 79 3.71 8.58 4.79
CA ASN A 79 3.67 7.90 6.09
C ASN A 79 2.32 7.21 6.25
N ALA A 80 2.32 5.91 6.48
CA ALA A 80 1.13 5.12 6.70
C ALA A 80 1.15 4.53 8.10
N MET A 81 0.01 4.52 8.76
CA MET A 81 -0.18 3.70 9.95
C MET A 81 -0.49 2.27 9.51
N LEU A 82 0.23 1.33 10.10
CA LEU A 82 0.09 -0.08 9.84
C LEU A 82 -0.40 -0.77 11.10
N ILE A 83 -1.37 -1.67 10.95
CA ILE A 83 -1.88 -2.50 12.05
C ILE A 83 -1.99 -3.95 11.59
N ASP A 84 -2.02 -4.86 12.53
CA ASP A 84 -2.33 -6.27 12.23
C ASP A 84 -3.75 -6.38 11.69
N ASP A 85 -3.91 -7.07 10.56
CA ASP A 85 -5.22 -7.26 9.93
C ASP A 85 -6.21 -7.98 10.85
N LYS A 86 -5.71 -8.83 11.76
CA LYS A 86 -6.51 -9.52 12.76
C LYS A 86 -7.19 -8.59 13.76
N SER A 87 -6.65 -7.38 13.98
CA SER A 87 -7.22 -6.39 14.89
C SER A 87 -8.48 -5.69 14.32
N ILE A 88 -8.76 -5.87 13.04
CA ILE A 88 -9.83 -5.18 12.36
C ILE A 88 -11.12 -5.98 12.47
N MET A 89 -12.11 -5.34 13.04
CA MET A 89 -13.47 -5.87 13.12
C MET A 89 -14.36 -5.19 12.09
N THR A 90 -15.41 -5.90 11.69
CA THR A 90 -16.40 -5.38 10.73
C THR A 90 -17.77 -5.42 11.37
N ASP A 91 -18.46 -4.32 11.29
CA ASP A 91 -19.84 -4.16 11.74
C ASP A 91 -20.65 -3.59 10.56
N GLN A 92 -21.41 -4.47 9.91
CA GLN A 92 -22.10 -4.21 8.65
C GLN A 92 -21.11 -3.74 7.56
N ASP A 93 -21.13 -2.47 7.21
CA ASP A 93 -20.27 -1.82 6.22
C ASP A 93 -19.07 -1.06 6.81
N ARG A 94 -19.00 -0.96 8.15
CA ARG A 94 -17.97 -0.19 8.86
C ARG A 94 -16.88 -1.09 9.41
N LYS A 95 -15.64 -0.64 9.22
CA LYS A 95 -14.49 -1.27 9.84
C LYS A 95 -14.08 -0.47 11.07
N PHE A 96 -13.75 -1.19 12.15
CA PHE A 96 -13.35 -0.57 13.38
C PHE A 96 -12.27 -1.41 14.09
N VAL A 97 -11.61 -0.79 15.05
CA VAL A 97 -10.70 -1.43 15.99
C VAL A 97 -11.05 -1.02 17.41
N TYR A 98 -10.57 -1.79 18.36
CA TYR A 98 -10.53 -1.34 19.74
C TYR A 98 -9.15 -0.76 20.06
N ILE A 99 -9.12 0.42 20.67
CA ILE A 99 -7.94 1.06 21.21
C ILE A 99 -8.03 1.09 22.75
N VAL A 100 -6.89 1.08 23.40
CA VAL A 100 -6.81 1.31 24.86
C VAL A 100 -6.53 2.78 25.10
N ASP A 101 -7.44 3.46 25.76
CA ASP A 101 -7.29 4.86 26.12
C ASP A 101 -6.30 5.09 27.29
N LYS A 102 -6.14 6.35 27.72
CA LYS A 102 -5.22 6.74 28.80
C LYS A 102 -5.65 6.17 30.15
N ASP A 103 -6.93 5.89 30.33
CA ASP A 103 -7.51 5.35 31.56
C ASP A 103 -7.53 3.82 31.58
N GLY A 104 -6.92 3.17 30.57
CA GLY A 104 -6.90 1.71 30.45
C GLY A 104 -8.22 1.10 30.03
N LYS A 105 -9.08 1.87 29.36
CA LYS A 105 -10.39 1.39 28.90
C LYS A 105 -10.36 1.13 27.40
N ALA A 106 -11.10 0.10 26.96
CA ALA A 106 -11.25 -0.21 25.55
C ALA A 106 -12.25 0.75 24.90
N GLN A 107 -11.84 1.45 23.84
CA GLN A 107 -12.68 2.35 23.07
C GLN A 107 -12.80 1.86 21.63
N ARG A 108 -14.01 1.83 21.09
CA ARG A 108 -14.22 1.57 19.67
C ARG A 108 -13.78 2.78 18.86
N ARG A 109 -13.04 2.52 17.81
CA ARG A 109 -12.60 3.54 16.86
C ARG A 109 -12.89 3.08 15.44
N ASP A 110 -13.76 3.77 14.72
CA ASP A 110 -14.02 3.49 13.31
C ASP A 110 -12.81 3.91 12.46
N ILE A 111 -12.46 3.10 11.48
CA ILE A 111 -11.27 3.28 10.65
C ILE A 111 -11.58 3.13 9.16
N GLU A 112 -10.83 3.86 8.33
CA GLU A 112 -10.77 3.61 6.90
C GLU A 112 -9.48 2.85 6.58
N VAL A 113 -9.63 1.68 5.97
CA VAL A 113 -8.48 0.82 5.65
C VAL A 113 -8.07 0.95 4.19
N GLY A 114 -6.78 0.68 3.93
CA GLY A 114 -6.20 0.56 2.62
C GLY A 114 -5.86 -0.89 2.27
N ARG A 115 -4.88 -1.04 1.38
CA ARG A 115 -4.32 -2.35 1.00
C ARG A 115 -3.50 -2.96 2.13
N VAL A 116 -3.23 -4.25 2.04
CA VAL A 116 -2.20 -4.91 2.84
C VAL A 116 -0.83 -4.56 2.26
N ALA A 117 0.13 -4.32 3.13
CA ALA A 117 1.54 -4.10 2.81
C ALA A 117 2.37 -4.83 3.87
N ASP A 118 3.26 -5.71 3.44
CA ASP A 118 4.17 -6.49 4.29
C ASP A 118 3.45 -7.21 5.45
N GLY A 119 2.32 -7.87 5.14
CA GLY A 119 1.51 -8.59 6.12
C GLY A 119 0.65 -7.72 7.04
N LEU A 120 0.77 -6.40 6.95
CA LEU A 120 0.01 -5.46 7.77
C LEU A 120 -1.01 -4.67 6.93
N ARG A 121 -2.07 -4.21 7.56
CA ARG A 121 -3.10 -3.37 6.93
C ARG A 121 -2.77 -1.90 7.07
N ILE A 122 -2.77 -1.18 5.96
CA ILE A 122 -2.68 0.27 5.97
C ILE A 122 -3.98 0.85 6.50
N VAL A 123 -3.87 1.77 7.47
CA VAL A 123 -5.00 2.59 7.94
C VAL A 123 -4.87 3.99 7.35
N ARG A 124 -5.91 4.43 6.66
CA ARG A 124 -5.95 5.75 6.01
C ARG A 124 -6.47 6.84 6.93
N LYS A 125 -7.48 6.49 7.78
CA LYS A 125 -8.10 7.41 8.74
C LYS A 125 -8.59 6.65 9.96
N GLY A 126 -8.75 7.38 11.06
CA GLY A 126 -9.34 6.89 12.30
C GLY A 126 -8.33 6.55 13.39
N LEU A 127 -7.02 6.45 13.10
CA LEU A 127 -5.98 6.25 14.09
C LEU A 127 -5.00 7.42 14.11
N SER A 128 -4.35 7.60 15.26
CA SER A 128 -3.29 8.56 15.49
C SER A 128 -2.01 7.87 15.93
N ALA A 129 -0.85 8.50 15.70
CA ALA A 129 0.41 7.99 16.21
C ALA A 129 0.37 7.88 17.74
N GLY A 130 0.75 6.71 18.26
CA GLY A 130 0.71 6.43 19.68
C GLY A 130 -0.58 5.75 20.17
N ASP A 131 -1.60 5.59 19.32
CA ASP A 131 -2.78 4.78 19.68
C ASP A 131 -2.36 3.33 19.94
N ARG A 132 -2.84 2.75 21.03
CA ARG A 132 -2.60 1.34 21.39
C ARG A 132 -3.78 0.50 20.92
N VAL A 133 -3.60 -0.20 19.80
CA VAL A 133 -4.63 -1.05 19.20
C VAL A 133 -4.62 -2.42 19.86
N ILE A 134 -5.80 -2.94 20.20
CA ILE A 134 -5.96 -4.29 20.72
C ILE A 134 -5.86 -5.27 19.54
N VAL A 135 -4.86 -6.14 19.56
CA VAL A 135 -4.59 -7.11 18.48
C VAL A 135 -5.04 -8.53 18.83
N ASP A 136 -5.28 -8.80 20.12
CA ASP A 136 -5.77 -10.08 20.59
C ASP A 136 -6.73 -9.91 21.78
N GLY A 137 -7.63 -10.86 21.97
CA GLY A 137 -8.62 -10.83 23.07
C GLY A 137 -9.81 -9.88 22.84
N MET A 138 -10.03 -9.41 21.62
CA MET A 138 -11.14 -8.49 21.27
C MET A 138 -12.51 -9.05 21.62
N GLN A 139 -12.69 -10.38 21.56
CA GLN A 139 -13.94 -11.04 21.95
C GLN A 139 -14.26 -10.91 23.46
N LYS A 140 -13.30 -10.50 24.27
CA LYS A 140 -13.51 -10.21 25.70
C LYS A 140 -13.98 -8.77 25.96
N VAL A 141 -14.00 -7.92 24.93
CA VAL A 141 -14.50 -6.55 25.03
C VAL A 141 -15.98 -6.55 24.68
N PHE A 142 -16.83 -6.66 25.70
CA PHE A 142 -18.29 -6.75 25.53
C PHE A 142 -18.94 -5.39 25.26
N MET A 143 -18.30 -4.30 25.72
CA MET A 143 -18.82 -2.94 25.49
C MET A 143 -17.68 -1.92 25.45
N PRO A 144 -17.82 -0.84 24.70
CA PRO A 144 -16.91 0.30 24.76
C PRO A 144 -16.87 0.90 26.19
N GLY A 145 -15.68 1.36 26.60
CA GLY A 145 -15.45 1.91 27.95
C GLY A 145 -15.12 0.87 29.01
N MET A 146 -15.07 -0.41 28.68
CA MET A 146 -14.70 -1.48 29.61
C MET A 146 -13.21 -1.38 29.96
N PRO A 147 -12.83 -1.49 31.26
CA PRO A 147 -11.42 -1.55 31.67
C PRO A 147 -10.77 -2.84 31.17
N VAL A 148 -9.55 -2.72 30.64
CA VAL A 148 -8.78 -3.85 30.10
C VAL A 148 -7.36 -3.88 30.66
N ALA A 149 -6.90 -5.06 31.02
CA ALA A 149 -5.51 -5.28 31.41
C ALA A 149 -4.71 -5.57 30.13
N ALA A 150 -4.21 -4.52 29.47
CA ALA A 150 -3.49 -4.64 28.22
C ALA A 150 -2.00 -4.89 28.46
N LYS A 151 -1.45 -5.90 27.78
CA LYS A 151 0.00 -6.12 27.65
C LYS A 151 0.46 -5.65 26.29
N THR A 152 1.45 -4.77 26.25
CA THR A 152 2.02 -4.31 24.97
C THR A 152 2.82 -5.43 24.31
N VAL A 153 2.56 -5.68 23.06
CA VAL A 153 3.30 -6.60 22.19
C VAL A 153 3.82 -5.84 20.98
N ALA A 154 4.98 -6.25 20.47
CA ALA A 154 5.49 -5.68 19.23
C ALA A 154 4.62 -6.14 18.05
N ILE A 155 4.36 -5.25 17.10
CA ILE A 155 3.79 -5.64 15.81
C ILE A 155 4.90 -6.36 15.04
N ASN A 156 4.84 -7.69 15.00
CA ASN A 156 5.69 -8.46 14.12
C ASN A 156 5.00 -8.48 12.74
N ALA A 157 5.60 -7.82 11.75
CA ALA A 157 5.38 -8.20 10.38
C ALA A 157 5.81 -9.67 10.29
N ASP A 158 4.91 -10.57 9.92
CA ASP A 158 5.26 -11.98 9.69
C ASP A 158 6.39 -12.02 8.68
N ALA A 159 7.61 -12.29 9.14
CA ALA A 159 8.82 -12.45 8.33
C ALA A 159 8.73 -13.67 7.39
N SER A 160 7.63 -14.43 7.44
CA SER A 160 7.38 -15.61 6.60
C SER A 160 6.93 -15.28 5.17
N ALA A 161 6.72 -13.99 4.82
CA ALA A 161 6.36 -13.58 3.45
C ALA A 161 7.58 -13.13 2.62
N LEU A 162 8.80 -13.30 3.12
CA LEU A 162 10.07 -12.89 2.48
C LEU A 162 10.96 -14.08 2.08
N ASN A 163 10.39 -15.30 1.95
CA ASN A 163 11.10 -16.44 1.32
C ASN A 163 10.43 -16.85 0.04
#